data_3ff5b9cad272e60e8f8c69330dad8cbe
#
_entry.id   3ff5b9cad272e60e8f8c69330dad8cbe
#
_cell.length_a   1.000
_cell.length_b   1.000
_cell.length_c   1.000
_cell.angle_alpha   90.00
_cell.angle_beta   90.00
_cell.angle_gamma   90.00
#
_symmetry.space_group_name_H-M   'P 1'
#
loop_
_entity.id
_entity.type
_entity.pdbx_description
1 polymer ?
#
loop_
_entity_poly.entity_id
_entity_poly.type
_entity_poly.pdbx_seq_one_letter_code
_entity_poly.pdbx_strand_id
1 'polypeptide(L)' 'MATKSLSIRIDETMLDKLHVVADYEGRSANSQILILIRDCIENYEARHGKIEVGKREKPNAPK' A
#
# COMPACT_ATOMS: atom_id res chain seq x y z
N MET A 1 2.66 -15.89 -8.98
CA MET A 1 1.93 -15.00 -8.26
C MET A 1 1.30 -14.01 -9.12
N ALA A 2 0.07 -13.74 -8.93
CA ALA A 2 -0.65 -12.81 -9.76
C ALA A 2 -0.49 -11.38 -9.27
N THR A 3 -0.45 -10.46 -10.18
CA THR A 3 -0.33 -9.05 -9.85
C THR A 3 -1.61 -8.35 -10.28
N LYS A 4 -2.13 -7.52 -9.42
CA LYS A 4 -3.33 -6.79 -9.74
C LYS A 4 -3.09 -5.31 -9.62
N SER A 5 -3.91 -4.54 -10.29
CA SER A 5 -3.79 -3.09 -10.23
C SER A 5 -4.70 -2.52 -9.18
N LEU A 6 -4.29 -1.43 -8.62
CA LEU A 6 -5.10 -0.71 -7.64
C LEU A 6 -5.03 0.75 -8.00
N SER A 7 -6.17 1.40 -8.10
CA SER A 7 -6.21 2.82 -8.38
C SER A 7 -6.62 3.57 -7.14
N ILE A 8 -5.95 4.65 -6.86
CA ILE A 8 -6.35 5.47 -5.74
C ILE A 8 -6.36 6.91 -6.19
N ARG A 9 -7.17 7.71 -5.53
CA ARG A 9 -7.21 9.11 -5.81
C ARG A 9 -6.52 9.80 -4.68
N ILE A 10 -5.66 10.75 -4.99
CA ILE A 10 -4.90 11.39 -3.96
C ILE A 10 -4.82 12.87 -4.26
N ASP A 11 -4.81 13.66 -3.21
CA ASP A 11 -4.73 15.09 -3.31
C ASP A 11 -3.43 15.48 -4.01
N GLU A 12 -3.50 16.48 -4.87
CA GLU A 12 -2.36 16.89 -5.64
C GLU A 12 -1.18 17.29 -4.79
N THR A 13 -1.43 18.05 -3.75
CA THR A 13 -0.36 18.48 -2.85
C THR A 13 0.27 17.29 -2.16
N MET A 14 -0.54 16.35 -1.75
CA MET A 14 -0.04 15.18 -1.08
C MET A 14 0.80 14.34 -2.02
N LEU A 15 0.39 14.25 -3.27
CA LEU A 15 1.17 13.51 -4.25
C LEU A 15 2.52 14.16 -4.48
N ASP A 16 2.54 15.50 -4.55
CA ASP A 16 3.80 16.20 -4.73
C ASP A 16 4.73 15.95 -3.57
N LYS A 17 4.20 15.94 -2.36
CA LYS A 17 5.02 15.69 -1.19
C LYS A 17 5.55 14.26 -1.20
N LEU A 18 4.75 13.33 -1.71
CA LEU A 18 5.19 11.96 -1.81
C LEU A 18 6.38 11.86 -2.77
N HIS A 19 6.34 12.60 -3.88
CA HIS A 19 7.44 12.58 -4.82
C HIS A 19 8.72 13.11 -4.17
N VAL A 20 8.61 14.13 -3.34
CA VAL A 20 9.76 14.67 -2.65
C VAL A 20 10.37 13.62 -1.73
N VAL A 21 9.53 12.93 -0.99
CA VAL A 21 10.01 11.89 -0.06
C VAL A 21 10.65 10.76 -0.83
N ALA A 22 10.03 10.34 -1.93
CA ALA A 22 10.56 9.25 -2.72
C ALA A 22 11.93 9.62 -3.30
N ASP A 23 12.05 10.85 -3.77
CA ASP A 23 13.32 11.30 -4.31
C ASP A 23 14.39 11.30 -3.24
N TYR A 24 14.04 11.75 -2.05
CA TYR A 24 14.99 11.78 -0.96
C TYR A 24 15.48 10.37 -0.65
N GLU A 25 14.61 9.39 -0.74
CA GLU A 25 14.97 8.03 -0.45
C GLU A 25 15.47 7.25 -1.65
N GLY A 26 15.58 7.90 -2.79
CA GLY A 26 16.09 7.26 -3.98
C GLY A 26 15.15 6.25 -4.60
N ARG A 27 13.84 6.49 -4.48
CA ARG A 27 12.87 5.59 -5.02
C ARG A 27 11.89 6.31 -5.91
N SER A 28 11.17 5.55 -6.72
CA SER A 28 10.08 6.14 -7.48
C SER A 28 8.88 6.23 -6.55
N ALA A 29 7.92 7.07 -6.90
CA ALA A 29 6.71 7.19 -6.10
C ALA A 29 5.96 5.87 -6.01
N ASN A 30 5.94 5.12 -7.10
CA ASN A 30 5.30 3.82 -7.09
C ASN A 30 5.96 2.87 -6.09
N SER A 31 7.28 2.82 -6.07
CA SER A 31 8.00 1.98 -5.13
C SER A 31 7.74 2.41 -3.71
N GLN A 32 7.70 3.73 -3.50
CA GLN A 32 7.45 4.25 -2.17
C GLN A 32 6.07 3.83 -1.68
N ILE A 33 5.07 3.88 -2.55
CA ILE A 33 3.73 3.47 -2.18
C ILE A 33 3.69 2.00 -1.82
N LEU A 34 4.37 1.15 -2.59
CA LEU A 34 4.38 -0.26 -2.29
C LEU A 34 5.02 -0.58 -0.95
N ILE A 35 6.06 0.17 -0.61
CA ILE A 35 6.71 -0.02 0.67
C ILE A 35 5.78 0.40 1.80
N LEU A 36 5.06 1.50 1.62
CA LEU A 36 4.12 1.95 2.63
C LEU A 36 3.00 0.95 2.84
N ILE A 37 2.52 0.34 1.76
CA ILE A 37 1.47 -0.66 1.86
C ILE A 37 2.00 -1.88 2.60
N ARG A 38 3.20 -2.30 2.28
CA ARG A 38 3.79 -3.46 2.95
C ARG A 38 3.93 -3.18 4.45
N ASP A 39 4.43 -2.00 4.79
CA ASP A 39 4.61 -1.66 6.19
C ASP A 39 3.29 -1.63 6.92
N CYS A 40 2.26 -1.11 6.27
CA CYS A 40 0.94 -1.06 6.86
C CYS A 40 0.44 -2.47 7.19
N ILE A 41 0.61 -3.39 6.26
CA ILE A 41 0.15 -4.74 6.46
C ILE A 41 0.96 -5.44 7.56
N GLU A 42 2.26 -5.24 7.53
CA GLU A 42 3.12 -5.87 8.53
C GLU A 42 2.81 -5.37 9.93
N ASN A 43 2.52 -4.09 10.05
CA ASN A 43 2.17 -3.53 11.34
C ASN A 43 0.85 -4.11 11.84
N TYR A 44 -0.10 -4.26 10.96
CA TYR A 44 -1.38 -4.83 11.33
C TYR A 44 -1.19 -6.28 11.80
N GLU A 45 -0.42 -7.04 11.03
CA GLU A 45 -0.21 -8.44 11.36
C GLU A 45 0.54 -8.62 12.68
N ALA A 46 1.42 -7.67 12.97
CA ALA A 46 2.16 -7.75 14.23
C ALA A 46 1.23 -7.56 15.42
N ARG A 47 0.15 -6.82 15.22
CA ARG A 47 -0.76 -6.58 16.32
C ARG A 47 -1.92 -7.53 16.37
N HIS A 48 -2.41 -7.95 15.22
CA HIS A 48 -3.63 -8.73 15.17
C HIS A 48 -3.45 -10.15 14.64
N GLY A 49 -2.24 -10.51 14.23
CA GLY A 49 -2.02 -11.85 13.72
C GLY A 49 -2.06 -11.87 12.21
N LYS A 50 -1.54 -12.93 11.66
CA LYS A 50 -1.40 -13.04 10.24
C LYS A 50 -2.73 -13.04 9.52
N ILE A 51 -2.78 -12.32 8.41
CA ILE A 51 -3.99 -12.25 7.62
C ILE A 51 -4.02 -13.40 6.64
N GLU A 52 -5.11 -14.13 6.60
CA GLU A 52 -5.24 -15.21 5.67
C GLU A 52 -6.18 -14.80 4.59
N VAL A 53 -5.69 -14.71 3.37
CA VAL A 53 -6.52 -14.29 2.27
C VAL A 53 -6.92 -15.39 1.35
N GLY A 54 -6.39 -16.55 1.52
CA GLY A 54 -6.73 -17.63 0.63
C GLY A 54 -8.18 -18.00 0.69
N LYS A 55 -8.83 -17.72 1.85
CA LYS A 55 -10.18 -18.04 1.97
C LYS A 55 -11.10 -16.97 1.61
N ARG A 56 -10.63 -15.79 1.30
CA ARG A 56 -11.51 -14.72 0.97
C ARG A 56 -12.12 -14.94 -0.32
N GLU A 57 -13.38 -15.04 -0.36
CA GLU A 57 -14.02 -15.19 -1.52
C GLU A 57 -14.40 -13.96 -2.12
N LYS A 58 -14.64 -12.96 -1.46
CA LYS A 58 -15.03 -11.81 -2.01
C LYS A 58 -14.35 -10.70 -1.50
N PRO A 59 -14.20 -9.85 -2.22
CA PRO A 59 -13.55 -8.72 -1.79
C PRO A 59 -14.33 -7.94 -0.92
N ASN A 60 -14.68 -7.64 -0.61
CA ASN A 60 -15.28 -6.98 0.20
C ASN A 60 -15.19 -5.90 0.63
N ALA A 61 -15.35 -5.43 0.82
CA ALA A 61 -15.21 -4.72 1.22
C ALA A 61 -15.14 -3.90 1.88
N PRO A 62 -15.43 -3.34 2.14
CA PRO A 62 -15.32 -2.54 2.73
C PRO A 62 -14.99 -1.91 3.27
N LYS A 63 -14.90 -1.51 3.32
CA LYS A 63 -14.64 -0.91 3.86
C LYS A 63 -14.60 -0.39 3.92
#